data_0ebcb95bff6a473a0fd388a5707474ad
#
_entry.id   0ebcb95bff6a473a0fd388a5707474ad
#
_cell.length_a   1.000
_cell.length_b   1.000
_cell.length_c   1.000
_cell.angle_alpha   90.00
_cell.angle_beta   90.00
_cell.angle_gamma   90.00
#
_symmetry.space_group_name_H-M   'P 1'
#
loop_
_entity.id
_entity.type
_entity.pdbx_description
1 polymer ?
#
loop_
_entity_poly.entity_id
_entity_poly.type
_entity_poly.pdbx_seq_one_letter_code
_entity_poly.pdbx_strand_id
1 'polypeptide(L)'
;MLERARSSGTPPYTSYRTFKTFIEDFHDHGVPSRIDRSVLTRFSGIVGTQLMHALRFLGLVEDDGRPTERLKRLVKAHATSQWPETLLETLGDEYAPMFAIDLATATPSHFNEAFRRAFPAADAVVQKCVTFFLYAANDAGVKISGRVLKGRKPRSLTPRRKLAKPAFAHSPMREFEAAPSPPSAPLPPVDGRKPSEMLLTHLDPNEMDDEQQAAVWTLLKYFKARGL
;
A
#
# COMPACT_ATOMS: atom_id res chain seq x y z
N MET A 1 -25.54 -16.99 23.97
CA MET A 1 -25.11 -16.06 22.91
C MET A 1 -24.07 -15.15 23.51
N LEU A 2 -22.79 -15.43 23.27
CA LEU A 2 -21.70 -14.58 23.72
C LEU A 2 -21.63 -13.38 22.76
N GLU A 3 -22.07 -12.24 23.24
CA GLU A 3 -21.88 -10.94 22.58
C GLU A 3 -20.39 -10.67 22.48
N ARG A 4 -19.81 -11.05 21.34
CA ARG A 4 -18.43 -10.71 21.01
C ARG A 4 -18.36 -9.19 20.97
N ALA A 5 -17.64 -8.61 21.92
CA ALA A 5 -17.32 -7.19 21.92
C ALA A 5 -16.81 -6.83 20.51
N ARG A 6 -17.57 -5.97 19.82
CA ARG A 6 -17.21 -5.45 18.50
C ARG A 6 -15.81 -4.89 18.61
N SER A 7 -14.89 -5.39 17.81
CA SER A 7 -13.52 -4.86 17.78
C SER A 7 -13.61 -3.39 17.36
N SER A 8 -13.55 -2.49 18.34
CA SER A 8 -13.50 -1.03 18.11
C SER A 8 -12.14 -0.58 17.56
N GLY A 9 -11.45 -1.48 16.87
CA GLY A 9 -10.13 -1.26 16.33
C GLY A 9 -10.14 -0.58 14.97
N THR A 10 -8.98 -0.06 14.57
CA THR A 10 -8.77 0.46 13.22
C THR A 10 -8.90 -0.68 12.21
N PRO A 11 -9.66 -0.52 11.10
CA PRO A 11 -9.76 -1.54 10.07
C PRO A 11 -8.42 -1.84 9.39
N PRO A 12 -8.30 -2.95 8.65
CA PRO A 12 -7.13 -3.28 7.86
C PRO A 12 -6.69 -2.14 6.94
N TYR A 13 -5.44 -1.72 7.07
CA TYR A 13 -4.81 -0.68 6.24
C TYR A 13 -3.62 -1.21 5.41
N THR A 14 -3.49 -2.54 5.36
CA THR A 14 -2.59 -3.25 4.43
C THR A 14 -3.20 -3.34 3.03
N SER A 15 -2.41 -3.77 2.04
CA SER A 15 -2.91 -4.07 0.71
C SER A 15 -3.80 -5.33 0.74
N TYR A 16 -4.99 -5.28 0.13
CA TYR A 16 -5.82 -6.47 -0.03
C TYR A 16 -5.10 -7.59 -0.80
N ARG A 17 -4.29 -7.24 -1.81
CA ARG A 17 -3.46 -8.20 -2.54
C ARG A 17 -2.50 -8.93 -1.61
N THR A 18 -1.84 -8.22 -0.70
CA THR A 18 -0.93 -8.82 0.29
C THR A 18 -1.69 -9.79 1.20
N PHE A 19 -2.87 -9.40 1.66
CA PHE A 19 -3.74 -10.27 2.44
C PHE A 19 -4.12 -11.53 1.67
N LYS A 20 -4.58 -11.40 0.41
CA LYS A 20 -4.97 -12.55 -0.43
C LYS A 20 -3.79 -13.50 -0.69
N THR A 21 -2.61 -12.96 -1.01
CA THR A 21 -1.38 -13.76 -1.18
C THR A 21 -0.99 -14.51 0.11
N PHE A 22 -1.26 -13.92 1.27
CA PHE A 22 -1.03 -14.61 2.55
C PHE A 22 -2.01 -15.77 2.78
N ILE A 23 -3.28 -15.60 2.43
CA ILE A 23 -4.27 -16.69 2.50
C ILE A 23 -3.92 -17.80 1.50
N GLU A 24 -3.50 -17.45 0.29
CA GLU A 24 -3.01 -18.37 -0.74
C GLU A 24 -1.83 -19.21 -0.23
N ASP A 25 -0.87 -18.59 0.43
CA ASP A 25 0.27 -19.26 1.04
C ASP A 25 -0.15 -20.32 2.07
N PHE A 26 -1.13 -20.00 2.90
CA PHE A 26 -1.67 -20.97 3.85
C PHE A 26 -2.51 -22.07 3.20
N HIS A 27 -3.11 -21.77 2.04
CA HIS A 27 -3.78 -22.79 1.26
C HIS A 27 -2.78 -23.82 0.72
N ASP A 28 -1.61 -23.36 0.25
CA ASP A 28 -0.60 -24.20 -0.39
C ASP A 28 0.28 -24.94 0.63
N HIS A 29 0.60 -24.31 1.74
CA HIS A 29 1.57 -24.84 2.72
C HIS A 29 0.95 -25.28 4.06
N GLY A 30 -0.35 -25.03 4.25
CA GLY A 30 -1.06 -25.31 5.49
C GLY A 30 -1.03 -24.15 6.50
N VAL A 31 -2.01 -24.18 7.42
CA VAL A 31 -2.12 -23.18 8.49
C VAL A 31 -1.28 -23.62 9.69
N PRO A 32 -0.28 -22.83 10.13
CA PRO A 32 0.53 -23.18 11.29
C PRO A 32 -0.28 -23.14 12.59
N SER A 33 0.20 -23.79 13.63
CA SER A 33 -0.45 -23.77 14.96
C SER A 33 -0.44 -22.39 15.61
N ARG A 34 0.50 -21.54 15.20
CA ARG A 34 0.64 -20.14 15.65
C ARG A 34 1.16 -19.27 14.53
N ILE A 35 0.58 -18.10 14.39
CA ILE A 35 0.99 -17.07 13.44
C ILE A 35 1.71 -15.98 14.21
N ASP A 36 3.00 -15.90 14.01
CA ASP A 36 3.88 -14.93 14.63
C ASP A 36 4.81 -14.29 13.59
N ARG A 37 5.80 -13.54 14.05
CA ARG A 37 6.71 -12.83 13.16
C ARG A 37 7.55 -13.77 12.28
N SER A 38 7.80 -15.01 12.71
CA SER A 38 8.57 -15.99 11.93
C SER A 38 7.83 -16.42 10.67
N VAL A 39 6.51 -16.55 10.74
CA VAL A 39 5.65 -16.88 9.59
C VAL A 39 5.56 -15.71 8.60
N LEU A 40 5.81 -14.48 9.07
CA LEU A 40 5.68 -13.25 8.29
C LEU A 40 7.03 -12.76 7.71
N THR A 41 8.11 -13.54 7.82
CA THR A 41 9.47 -13.13 7.42
C THR A 41 9.62 -12.75 5.94
N ARG A 42 8.78 -13.30 5.07
CA ARG A 42 8.76 -12.93 3.64
C ARG A 42 8.17 -11.55 3.36
N PHE A 43 7.51 -10.94 4.34
CA PHE A 43 7.03 -9.57 4.27
C PHE A 43 7.98 -8.64 5.02
N SER A 44 8.10 -7.39 4.58
CA SER A 44 8.86 -6.40 5.37
C SER A 44 8.23 -6.25 6.76
N GLY A 45 9.03 -5.84 7.76
CA GLY A 45 8.57 -5.72 9.14
C GLY A 45 7.28 -4.90 9.29
N ILE A 46 7.17 -3.77 8.56
CA ILE A 46 5.98 -2.91 8.54
C ILE A 46 4.78 -3.65 7.94
N VAL A 47 4.96 -4.31 6.80
CA VAL A 47 3.88 -5.04 6.11
C VAL A 47 3.40 -6.22 6.96
N GLY A 48 4.31 -6.95 7.59
CA GLY A 48 3.99 -8.05 8.51
C GLY A 48 3.15 -7.58 9.70
N THR A 49 3.50 -6.43 10.30
CA THR A 49 2.73 -5.83 11.39
C THR A 49 1.33 -5.41 10.94
N GLN A 50 1.21 -4.79 9.77
CA GLN A 50 -0.08 -4.39 9.19
C GLN A 50 -0.95 -5.61 8.86
N LEU A 51 -0.34 -6.68 8.38
CA LEU A 51 -1.03 -7.92 8.07
C LEU A 51 -1.54 -8.61 9.34
N MET A 52 -0.71 -8.71 10.39
CA MET A 52 -1.14 -9.25 11.68
C MET A 52 -2.31 -8.46 12.28
N HIS A 53 -2.25 -7.13 12.19
CA HIS A 53 -3.35 -6.26 12.60
C HIS A 53 -4.63 -6.57 11.81
N ALA A 54 -4.53 -6.75 10.48
CA ALA A 54 -5.65 -7.10 9.64
C ALA A 54 -6.28 -8.46 10.01
N LEU A 55 -5.44 -9.47 10.30
CA LEU A 55 -5.90 -10.79 10.70
C LEU A 55 -6.64 -10.76 12.05
N ARG A 56 -6.15 -9.98 13.01
CA ARG A 56 -6.82 -9.79 14.31
C ARG A 56 -8.14 -9.04 14.16
N PHE A 57 -8.16 -7.94 13.43
CA PHE A 57 -9.38 -7.18 13.18
C PHE A 57 -10.48 -8.04 12.55
N LEU A 58 -10.12 -8.89 11.57
CA LEU A 58 -11.07 -9.79 10.91
C LEU A 58 -11.42 -11.04 11.74
N GLY A 59 -10.92 -11.15 12.97
CA GLY A 59 -11.13 -12.30 13.83
C GLY A 59 -10.58 -13.61 13.27
N LEU A 60 -9.54 -13.53 12.44
CA LEU A 60 -8.88 -14.67 11.83
C LEU A 60 -7.77 -15.24 12.72
N VAL A 61 -7.23 -14.41 13.61
CA VAL A 61 -6.17 -14.77 14.56
C VAL A 61 -6.51 -14.19 15.91
N GLU A 62 -6.32 -14.96 16.96
CA GLU A 62 -6.47 -14.53 18.35
C GLU A 62 -5.30 -13.63 18.78
N ASP A 63 -5.41 -12.96 19.92
CA ASP A 63 -4.38 -12.06 20.44
C ASP A 63 -3.06 -12.76 20.71
N ASP A 64 -3.10 -14.04 21.10
CA ASP A 64 -1.92 -14.88 21.32
C ASP A 64 -1.30 -15.44 20.04
N GLY A 65 -1.89 -15.14 18.87
CA GLY A 65 -1.41 -15.58 17.57
C GLY A 65 -1.97 -16.92 17.08
N ARG A 66 -2.91 -17.52 17.80
CA ARG A 66 -3.56 -18.77 17.34
C ARG A 66 -4.52 -18.51 16.18
N PRO A 67 -4.47 -19.35 15.13
CA PRO A 67 -5.44 -19.26 14.05
C PRO A 67 -6.82 -19.70 14.51
N THR A 68 -7.85 -18.91 14.18
CA THR A 68 -9.24 -19.23 14.47
C THR A 68 -9.83 -20.22 13.45
N GLU A 69 -10.96 -20.84 13.76
CA GLU A 69 -11.69 -21.68 12.80
C GLU A 69 -12.17 -20.86 11.58
N ARG A 70 -12.41 -19.54 11.76
CA ARG A 70 -12.73 -18.64 10.67
C ARG A 70 -11.58 -18.56 9.65
N LEU A 71 -10.32 -18.45 10.11
CA LEU A 71 -9.15 -18.48 9.22
C LEU A 71 -9.06 -19.82 8.48
N LYS A 72 -9.23 -20.94 9.16
CA LYS A 72 -9.14 -22.26 8.53
C LYS A 72 -10.21 -22.45 7.45
N ARG A 73 -11.44 -21.98 7.72
CA ARG A 73 -12.52 -21.98 6.71
C ARG A 73 -12.18 -21.10 5.52
N LEU A 74 -11.69 -19.89 5.76
CA LEU A 74 -11.30 -18.95 4.70
C LEU A 74 -10.17 -19.51 3.83
N VAL A 75 -9.14 -20.11 4.44
CA VAL A 75 -8.04 -20.77 3.72
C VAL A 75 -8.55 -21.94 2.89
N LYS A 76 -9.43 -22.79 3.44
CA LYS A 76 -10.01 -23.91 2.72
C LYS A 76 -10.90 -23.47 1.54
N ALA A 77 -11.59 -22.35 1.66
CA ALA A 77 -12.43 -21.79 0.61
C ALA A 77 -11.62 -21.12 -0.51
N HIS A 78 -10.33 -20.81 -0.27
CA HIS A 78 -9.46 -20.17 -1.28
C HIS A 78 -9.43 -21.01 -2.58
N ALA A 79 -9.44 -20.34 -3.71
CA ALA A 79 -9.49 -20.97 -5.06
C ALA A 79 -10.70 -21.87 -5.32
N THR A 80 -11.75 -21.83 -4.49
CA THR A 80 -13.01 -22.54 -4.69
C THR A 80 -14.17 -21.57 -4.96
N SER A 81 -15.31 -22.10 -5.42
CA SER A 81 -16.53 -21.33 -5.59
C SER A 81 -17.12 -20.79 -4.27
N GLN A 82 -16.67 -21.30 -3.12
CA GLN A 82 -17.09 -20.86 -1.78
C GLN A 82 -16.35 -19.61 -1.31
N TRP A 83 -15.28 -19.22 -1.99
CA TRP A 83 -14.47 -18.06 -1.61
C TRP A 83 -15.27 -16.77 -1.40
N PRO A 84 -16.13 -16.32 -2.34
CA PRO A 84 -16.88 -15.09 -2.17
C PRO A 84 -17.80 -15.12 -0.94
N GLU A 85 -18.49 -16.21 -0.70
CA GLU A 85 -19.40 -16.37 0.42
C GLU A 85 -18.67 -16.37 1.76
N THR A 86 -17.60 -17.15 1.88
CA THR A 86 -16.78 -17.22 3.11
C THR A 86 -16.10 -15.90 3.40
N LEU A 87 -15.64 -15.18 2.36
CA LEU A 87 -15.05 -13.85 2.50
C LEU A 87 -16.11 -12.84 2.94
N LEU A 88 -17.32 -12.89 2.38
CA LEU A 88 -18.44 -12.04 2.77
C LEU A 88 -18.84 -12.26 4.25
N GLU A 89 -18.92 -13.51 4.69
CA GLU A 89 -19.15 -13.85 6.11
C GLU A 89 -18.05 -13.24 7.00
N THR A 90 -16.78 -13.36 6.59
CA THR A 90 -15.64 -12.81 7.33
C THR A 90 -15.70 -11.29 7.44
N LEU A 91 -16.13 -10.59 6.38
CA LEU A 91 -16.25 -9.15 6.38
C LEU A 91 -17.53 -8.67 7.11
N GLY A 92 -18.61 -9.42 7.02
CA GLY A 92 -19.94 -9.03 7.48
C GLY A 92 -19.99 -8.65 8.96
N ASP A 93 -19.32 -9.42 9.79
CA ASP A 93 -19.30 -9.20 11.23
C ASP A 93 -18.57 -7.89 11.61
N GLU A 94 -17.41 -7.68 11.02
CA GLU A 94 -16.49 -6.57 11.39
C GLU A 94 -16.86 -5.26 10.67
N TYR A 95 -17.41 -5.36 9.45
CA TYR A 95 -17.84 -4.23 8.66
C TYR A 95 -19.36 -4.06 8.62
N ALA A 96 -20.09 -4.61 9.60
CA ALA A 96 -21.54 -4.49 9.68
C ALA A 96 -22.09 -3.06 9.44
N PRO A 97 -21.47 -1.97 9.99
CA PRO A 97 -21.91 -0.61 9.69
C PRO A 97 -21.83 -0.22 8.21
N MET A 98 -20.89 -0.82 7.46
CA MET A 98 -20.74 -0.54 6.03
C MET A 98 -21.73 -1.33 5.18
N PHE A 99 -22.16 -2.50 5.64
CA PHE A 99 -23.21 -3.29 4.99
C PHE A 99 -24.62 -2.79 5.32
N ALA A 100 -24.75 -1.90 6.32
CA ALA A 100 -26.02 -1.22 6.63
C ALA A 100 -26.40 -0.14 5.60
N ILE A 101 -25.44 0.31 4.78
CA ILE A 101 -25.70 1.27 3.69
C ILE A 101 -25.81 0.52 2.35
N ASP A 102 -26.62 1.07 1.43
CA ASP A 102 -26.68 0.54 0.07
C ASP A 102 -25.42 0.88 -0.73
N LEU A 103 -24.47 -0.05 -0.76
CA LEU A 103 -23.20 0.11 -1.46
C LEU A 103 -23.37 0.21 -2.99
N ALA A 104 -24.46 -0.31 -3.55
CA ALA A 104 -24.69 -0.32 -5.00
C ALA A 104 -25.06 1.07 -5.53
N THR A 105 -25.72 1.89 -4.71
CA THR A 105 -26.17 3.24 -5.08
C THR A 105 -25.36 4.35 -4.41
N ALA A 106 -24.55 4.03 -3.40
CA ALA A 106 -23.80 5.00 -2.61
C ALA A 106 -22.96 5.96 -3.48
N THR A 107 -22.95 7.24 -3.09
CA THR A 107 -22.01 8.21 -3.62
C THR A 107 -20.66 8.11 -2.90
N PRO A 108 -19.54 8.54 -3.51
CA PRO A 108 -18.23 8.53 -2.85
C PRO A 108 -18.20 9.33 -1.54
N SER A 109 -18.90 10.46 -1.48
CA SER A 109 -18.99 11.30 -0.27
C SER A 109 -19.74 10.58 0.84
N HIS A 110 -20.93 10.08 0.55
CA HIS A 110 -21.76 9.34 1.54
C HIS A 110 -21.02 8.09 2.06
N PHE A 111 -20.39 7.33 1.16
CA PHE A 111 -19.58 6.18 1.56
C PHE A 111 -18.41 6.56 2.49
N ASN A 112 -17.63 7.59 2.12
CA ASN A 112 -16.47 8.02 2.92
C ASN A 112 -16.90 8.58 4.29
N GLU A 113 -18.03 9.31 4.35
CA GLU A 113 -18.58 9.83 5.60
C GLU A 113 -19.04 8.69 6.51
N ALA A 114 -19.80 7.72 5.99
CA ALA A 114 -20.23 6.55 6.72
C ALA A 114 -19.04 5.74 7.25
N PHE A 115 -18.00 5.57 6.42
CA PHE A 115 -16.80 4.84 6.81
C PHE A 115 -16.02 5.55 7.94
N ARG A 116 -15.84 6.87 7.85
CA ARG A 116 -15.20 7.66 8.92
C ARG A 116 -15.98 7.65 10.22
N ARG A 117 -17.32 7.66 10.15
CA ARG A 117 -18.18 7.56 11.31
C ARG A 117 -18.08 6.21 12.00
N ALA A 118 -18.03 5.13 11.19
CA ALA A 118 -17.92 3.77 11.71
C ALA A 118 -16.53 3.47 12.26
N PHE A 119 -15.47 3.99 11.61
CA PHE A 119 -14.07 3.68 11.89
C PHE A 119 -13.23 4.97 11.94
N PRO A 120 -13.25 5.68 13.07
CA PRO A 120 -12.47 6.90 13.22
C PRO A 120 -10.97 6.61 13.23
N ALA A 121 -10.24 7.21 12.30
CA ALA A 121 -8.80 7.13 12.19
C ALA A 121 -8.25 8.34 11.40
N ALA A 122 -6.93 8.53 11.38
CA ALA A 122 -6.30 9.57 10.58
C ALA A 122 -6.62 9.41 9.09
N ASP A 123 -6.82 10.49 8.35
CA ASP A 123 -7.27 10.48 6.96
C ASP A 123 -6.44 9.58 6.03
N ALA A 124 -5.11 9.60 6.17
CA ALA A 124 -4.23 8.75 5.39
C ALA A 124 -4.43 7.25 5.66
N VAL A 125 -4.79 6.89 6.90
CA VAL A 125 -5.11 5.52 7.31
C VAL A 125 -6.48 5.13 6.79
N VAL A 126 -7.49 5.99 6.97
CA VAL A 126 -8.86 5.78 6.44
C VAL A 126 -8.83 5.46 4.95
N GLN A 127 -8.03 6.20 4.16
CA GLN A 127 -7.91 5.94 2.72
C GLN A 127 -7.40 4.52 2.40
N LYS A 128 -6.46 4.01 3.18
CA LYS A 128 -5.96 2.63 3.04
C LYS A 128 -7.00 1.60 3.47
N CYS A 129 -7.67 1.82 4.62
CA CYS A 129 -8.73 0.96 5.13
C CYS A 129 -9.88 0.83 4.13
N VAL A 130 -10.33 1.95 3.59
CA VAL A 130 -11.38 1.96 2.56
C VAL A 130 -10.92 1.22 1.29
N THR A 131 -9.66 1.39 0.89
CA THR A 131 -9.13 0.68 -0.28
C THR A 131 -9.14 -0.83 -0.04
N PHE A 132 -8.70 -1.28 1.13
CA PHE A 132 -8.77 -2.70 1.52
C PHE A 132 -10.21 -3.22 1.47
N PHE A 133 -11.14 -2.52 2.14
CA PHE A 133 -12.56 -2.91 2.18
C PHE A 133 -13.18 -3.04 0.80
N LEU A 134 -12.97 -2.06 -0.09
CA LEU A 134 -13.57 -2.06 -1.42
C LEU A 134 -13.07 -3.23 -2.28
N TYR A 135 -11.76 -3.55 -2.22
CA TYR A 135 -11.23 -4.70 -2.94
C TYR A 135 -11.73 -6.02 -2.35
N ALA A 136 -11.77 -6.13 -1.02
CA ALA A 136 -12.28 -7.33 -0.35
C ALA A 136 -13.78 -7.55 -0.63
N ALA A 137 -14.61 -6.51 -0.51
CA ALA A 137 -16.04 -6.59 -0.79
C ALA A 137 -16.34 -6.89 -2.27
N ASN A 138 -15.55 -6.34 -3.20
CA ASN A 138 -15.68 -6.66 -4.62
C ASN A 138 -15.31 -8.13 -4.91
N ASP A 139 -14.25 -8.66 -4.27
CA ASP A 139 -13.83 -10.07 -4.41
C ASP A 139 -14.82 -11.02 -3.72
N ALA A 140 -15.54 -10.55 -2.70
CA ALA A 140 -16.67 -11.23 -2.06
C ALA A 140 -17.99 -11.15 -2.88
N GLY A 141 -17.98 -10.58 -4.08
CA GLY A 141 -19.14 -10.47 -4.95
C GLY A 141 -20.15 -9.38 -4.55
N VAL A 142 -19.83 -8.49 -3.63
CA VAL A 142 -20.71 -7.39 -3.22
C VAL A 142 -20.83 -6.38 -4.36
N LYS A 143 -22.07 -6.02 -4.71
CA LYS A 143 -22.31 -4.95 -5.71
C LYS A 143 -21.95 -3.59 -5.12
N ILE A 144 -20.92 -2.95 -5.68
CA ILE A 144 -20.45 -1.64 -5.27
C ILE A 144 -20.65 -0.64 -6.42
N SER A 145 -21.12 0.56 -6.08
CA SER A 145 -21.29 1.65 -7.04
C SER A 145 -20.00 1.91 -7.83
N GLY A 146 -20.12 1.91 -9.15
CA GLY A 146 -18.99 2.24 -10.04
C GLY A 146 -18.40 3.64 -9.79
N ARG A 147 -19.16 4.55 -9.19
CA ARG A 147 -18.68 5.89 -8.80
C ARG A 147 -17.72 5.80 -7.62
N VAL A 148 -18.00 4.94 -6.63
CA VAL A 148 -17.13 4.68 -5.48
C VAL A 148 -15.83 4.00 -5.93
N LEU A 149 -15.91 3.03 -6.83
CA LEU A 149 -14.75 2.31 -7.36
C LEU A 149 -13.87 3.19 -8.27
N LYS A 150 -14.46 4.03 -9.14
CA LYS A 150 -13.71 4.90 -10.06
C LYS A 150 -12.87 5.95 -9.34
N GLY A 151 -13.32 6.47 -8.21
CA GLY A 151 -12.56 7.44 -7.41
C GLY A 151 -11.26 6.87 -6.81
N ARG A 152 -11.03 5.56 -6.94
CA ARG A 152 -9.92 4.85 -6.27
C ARG A 152 -9.16 3.89 -7.18
N LYS A 153 -9.30 4.01 -8.49
CA LYS A 153 -8.35 3.30 -9.36
C LYS A 153 -6.95 3.63 -8.85
N PRO A 154 -6.11 2.63 -8.47
CA PRO A 154 -4.71 2.92 -8.25
C PRO A 154 -4.28 3.69 -9.48
N ARG A 155 -3.60 4.83 -9.29
CA ARG A 155 -2.88 5.44 -10.40
C ARG A 155 -2.06 4.30 -10.96
N SER A 156 -2.52 3.72 -12.07
CA SER A 156 -1.65 2.87 -12.86
C SER A 156 -0.41 3.71 -13.03
N LEU A 157 0.71 3.20 -12.56
CA LEU A 157 2.00 3.71 -12.97
C LEU A 157 2.00 3.48 -14.48
N THR A 158 1.38 4.40 -15.20
CA THR A 158 1.65 4.52 -16.63
C THR A 158 3.17 4.58 -16.69
N PRO A 159 3.82 3.62 -17.35
CA PRO A 159 5.26 3.67 -17.50
C PRO A 159 5.53 5.07 -18.05
N ARG A 160 6.23 5.88 -17.27
CA ARG A 160 6.63 7.25 -17.62
C ARG A 160 7.22 7.11 -19.02
N ARG A 161 6.42 7.49 -20.02
CA ARG A 161 6.80 7.45 -21.43
C ARG A 161 8.16 8.10 -21.49
N LYS A 162 9.20 7.29 -21.71
CA LYS A 162 10.56 7.81 -21.92
C LYS A 162 10.40 8.83 -23.03
N LEU A 163 10.56 10.11 -22.70
CA LEU A 163 10.67 11.14 -23.72
C LEU A 163 11.81 10.65 -24.63
N ALA A 164 11.42 10.27 -25.85
CA ALA A 164 12.38 9.98 -26.89
C ALA A 164 13.30 11.20 -26.99
N LYS A 165 14.61 10.98 -26.87
CA LYS A 165 15.62 11.99 -27.16
C LYS A 165 15.25 12.56 -28.52
N PRO A 166 15.15 13.89 -28.70
CA PRO A 166 15.01 14.46 -30.03
C PRO A 166 16.25 14.05 -30.84
N ALA A 167 16.03 13.30 -31.91
CA ALA A 167 17.04 13.08 -32.92
C ALA A 167 17.41 14.46 -33.48
N PHE A 168 18.71 14.80 -33.40
CA PHE A 168 19.25 15.96 -34.08
C PHE A 168 19.14 15.71 -35.59
N ALA A 169 18.09 16.29 -36.21
CA ALA A 169 18.06 16.49 -37.64
C ALA A 169 18.74 17.84 -37.94
N HIS A 170 19.88 17.75 -38.60
CA HIS A 170 20.52 18.91 -39.20
C HIS A 170 19.55 19.55 -40.24
N SER A 171 19.28 20.83 -40.10
CA SER A 171 18.81 21.69 -41.22
C SER A 171 19.25 23.13 -40.98
N PRO A 172 19.46 23.91 -42.05
CA PRO A 172 20.51 24.90 -42.11
C PRO A 172 20.13 26.28 -41.60
N MET A 173 21.19 27.04 -41.32
CA MET A 173 21.27 28.47 -41.02
C MET A 173 20.16 29.32 -41.61
N ARG A 174 19.49 30.05 -40.74
CA ARG A 174 19.02 31.41 -41.05
C ARG A 174 19.46 32.34 -39.92
N GLU A 175 20.30 33.21 -40.28
CA GLU A 175 20.80 34.39 -39.61
C GLU A 175 19.63 35.32 -39.33
N PHE A 176 19.32 35.67 -38.07
CA PHE A 176 18.56 36.83 -37.66
C PHE A 176 19.15 37.42 -36.37
N GLU A 177 19.68 38.52 -36.51
CA GLU A 177 19.95 39.75 -35.79
C GLU A 177 19.53 39.80 -34.30
N ALA A 178 20.46 40.28 -33.50
CA ALA A 178 20.47 40.41 -32.06
C ALA A 178 19.44 41.41 -31.49
N ALA A 179 18.76 41.00 -30.40
CA ALA A 179 18.22 41.94 -29.42
C ALA A 179 18.78 41.59 -28.02
N PRO A 180 19.11 42.57 -27.17
CA PRO A 180 19.93 42.33 -25.95
C PRO A 180 19.11 41.67 -24.83
N SER A 181 19.65 40.62 -24.29
CA SER A 181 19.14 39.90 -23.11
C SER A 181 19.42 40.71 -21.83
N PRO A 182 18.49 40.70 -20.84
CA PRO A 182 18.79 41.26 -19.52
C PRO A 182 19.80 40.41 -18.77
N PRO A 183 20.58 40.99 -17.82
CA PRO A 183 21.70 40.32 -17.16
C PRO A 183 21.21 39.17 -16.28
N SER A 184 21.71 37.99 -16.57
CA SER A 184 21.55 36.80 -15.73
C SER A 184 22.26 37.00 -14.38
N ALA A 185 21.54 36.81 -13.29
CA ALA A 185 22.13 36.72 -11.96
C ALA A 185 23.12 35.53 -11.94
N PRO A 186 24.26 35.66 -11.23
CA PRO A 186 25.23 34.60 -11.13
C PRO A 186 24.66 33.40 -10.36
N LEU A 187 24.67 32.23 -11.00
CA LEU A 187 24.43 30.96 -10.32
C LEU A 187 25.51 30.75 -9.24
N PRO A 188 25.15 30.23 -8.05
CA PRO A 188 26.15 29.91 -7.04
C PRO A 188 27.13 28.86 -7.61
N PRO A 189 28.40 28.90 -7.20
CA PRO A 189 29.42 28.00 -7.71
C PRO A 189 29.03 26.55 -7.39
N VAL A 190 28.96 25.73 -8.43
CA VAL A 190 28.80 24.28 -8.29
C VAL A 190 30.10 23.77 -7.66
N ASP A 191 30.06 23.46 -6.37
CA ASP A 191 31.14 22.80 -5.66
C ASP A 191 31.37 21.47 -6.40
N GLY A 192 32.58 21.30 -6.97
CA GLY A 192 32.94 20.13 -7.77
C GLY A 192 33.08 18.83 -6.97
N ARG A 193 32.38 18.74 -5.85
CA ARG A 193 32.32 17.55 -4.99
C ARG A 193 31.37 16.51 -5.60
N LYS A 194 31.80 15.27 -5.56
CA LYS A 194 30.98 14.17 -6.03
C LYS A 194 29.72 14.02 -5.18
N PRO A 195 28.56 13.65 -5.77
CA PRO A 195 27.32 13.43 -5.01
C PRO A 195 27.46 12.44 -3.86
N SER A 196 28.34 11.45 -3.99
CA SER A 196 28.72 10.48 -2.94
C SER A 196 29.39 11.13 -1.74
N GLU A 197 30.24 12.15 -1.96
CA GLU A 197 30.94 12.88 -0.89
C GLU A 197 29.99 13.84 -0.15
N MET A 198 29.05 14.47 -0.86
CA MET A 198 28.03 15.32 -0.25
C MET A 198 27.11 14.53 0.68
N LEU A 199 26.71 13.32 0.30
CA LEU A 199 25.91 12.44 1.16
C LEU A 199 26.64 12.11 2.47
N LEU A 200 27.93 11.74 2.38
CA LEU A 200 28.73 11.38 3.57
C LEU A 200 29.01 12.57 4.49
N THR A 201 28.95 13.79 4.01
CA THR A 201 29.19 15.01 4.82
C THR A 201 27.96 15.38 5.67
N HIS A 202 26.75 14.99 5.23
CA HIS A 202 25.49 15.38 5.89
C HIS A 202 24.81 14.25 6.67
N LEU A 203 25.37 13.03 6.65
CA LEU A 203 24.81 11.87 7.32
C LEU A 203 25.74 11.44 8.48
N ASP A 204 25.22 11.44 9.70
CA ASP A 204 25.91 10.85 10.85
C ASP A 204 25.50 9.37 10.99
N PRO A 205 26.47 8.42 10.82
CA PRO A 205 26.17 7.00 10.94
C PRO A 205 25.66 6.57 12.32
N ASN A 206 25.95 7.36 13.37
CA ASN A 206 25.54 7.06 14.74
C ASN A 206 24.10 7.49 15.05
N GLU A 207 23.53 8.39 14.25
CA GLU A 207 22.12 8.82 14.40
C GLU A 207 21.16 8.03 13.51
N MET A 208 21.67 7.09 12.70
CA MET A 208 20.88 6.32 11.75
C MET A 208 20.54 4.94 12.29
N ASP A 209 19.29 4.51 12.08
CA ASP A 209 18.89 3.13 12.33
C ASP A 209 19.41 2.16 11.24
N ASP A 210 19.36 0.86 11.50
CA ASP A 210 19.89 -0.19 10.61
C ASP A 210 19.26 -0.16 9.20
N GLU A 211 18.00 0.27 9.08
CA GLU A 211 17.29 0.35 7.80
C GLU A 211 17.76 1.56 7.00
N GLN A 212 17.97 2.69 7.67
CA GLN A 212 18.50 3.90 7.08
C GLN A 212 19.96 3.70 6.62
N GLN A 213 20.79 3.03 7.42
CA GLN A 213 22.15 2.66 7.04
C GLN A 213 22.17 1.77 5.80
N ALA A 214 21.31 0.75 5.73
CA ALA A 214 21.21 -0.13 4.56
C ALA A 214 20.78 0.62 3.28
N ALA A 215 19.88 1.59 3.41
CA ALA A 215 19.45 2.44 2.29
C ALA A 215 20.58 3.33 1.78
N VAL A 216 21.35 3.94 2.69
CA VAL A 216 22.51 4.77 2.34
C VAL A 216 23.60 3.96 1.65
N TRP A 217 23.90 2.76 2.16
CA TRP A 217 24.86 1.86 1.50
C TRP A 217 24.42 1.45 0.09
N THR A 218 23.13 1.25 -0.12
CA THR A 218 22.58 0.93 -1.45
C THR A 218 22.75 2.11 -2.41
N LEU A 219 22.53 3.35 -1.95
CA LEU A 219 22.74 4.57 -2.73
C LEU A 219 24.21 4.79 -3.06
N LEU A 220 25.11 4.59 -2.09
CA LEU A 220 26.55 4.72 -2.32
C LEU A 220 27.08 3.69 -3.34
N LYS A 221 26.61 2.44 -3.28
CA LYS A 221 26.91 1.41 -4.30
C LYS A 221 26.44 1.83 -5.69
N TYR A 222 25.26 2.42 -5.77
CA TYR A 222 24.72 2.90 -7.04
C TYR A 222 25.53 4.05 -7.64
N PHE A 223 25.95 5.03 -6.82
CA PHE A 223 26.82 6.14 -7.28
C PHE A 223 28.18 5.63 -7.72
N LYS A 224 28.81 4.74 -6.93
CA LYS A 224 30.08 4.11 -7.27
C LYS A 224 30.03 3.35 -8.60
N ALA A 225 28.93 2.63 -8.85
CA ALA A 225 28.75 1.89 -10.13
C ALA A 225 28.60 2.81 -11.35
N ARG A 226 28.24 4.09 -11.14
CA ARG A 226 28.08 5.10 -12.20
C ARG A 226 29.22 6.11 -12.29
N GLY A 227 30.23 6.01 -11.42
CA GLY A 227 31.37 6.93 -11.41
C GLY A 227 31.04 8.34 -10.90
N LEU A 228 29.94 8.49 -10.14
CA LEU A 228 29.44 9.75 -9.55
C LEU A 228 29.93 9.91 -8.11
#